data_77a6fc6a55e07b50defe983045bdd542
#
_entry.id   77a6fc6a55e07b50defe983045bdd542
#
_cell.length_a   1.000
_cell.length_b   1.000
_cell.length_c   1.000
_cell.angle_alpha   90.00
_cell.angle_beta   90.00
_cell.angle_gamma   90.00
#
_symmetry.space_group_name_H-M   'P 1'
#
loop_
_entity.id
_entity.type
_entity.pdbx_description
1 polymer ?
#
loop_
_entity_poly.entity_id
_entity_poly.type
_entity_poly.pdbx_seq_one_letter_code
_entity_poly.pdbx_strand_id
1 'polypeptide(L)'
;MANVVSMKQLLEAGVHFGHQTRRWNPKMAEYIFTERNGIYIIDLQKTVKKLDEAYKFVHDVAADGGEIIFVGTKKQAQESIKEEAERCGMPYVNARWLGGMLTNFKT
;
A
#
# COMPACT_ATOMS: atom_id res chain seq x y z
N MET A 1 -6.13 17.95 12.63
CA MET A 1 -5.56 17.86 11.30
C MET A 1 -6.39 16.88 10.45
N ALA A 2 -6.76 17.29 9.26
CA ALA A 2 -7.52 16.39 8.38
C ALA A 2 -6.64 15.25 7.91
N ASN A 3 -7.16 14.03 7.93
CA ASN A 3 -6.48 12.87 7.41
C ASN A 3 -6.52 12.88 5.88
N VAL A 4 -5.47 12.35 5.25
CA VAL A 4 -5.40 12.19 3.78
C VAL A 4 -6.56 11.34 3.28
N VAL A 5 -6.84 10.24 4.00
CA VAL A 5 -7.94 9.32 3.71
C VAL A 5 -8.73 9.10 4.98
N SER A 6 -10.04 9.17 4.90
CA SER A 6 -10.90 8.94 6.05
C SER A 6 -11.12 7.45 6.31
N MET A 7 -11.46 7.11 7.54
CA MET A 7 -11.81 5.73 7.89
C MET A 7 -12.98 5.21 7.05
N LYS A 8 -13.95 6.07 6.75
CA LYS A 8 -15.10 5.70 5.90
C LYS A 8 -14.65 5.27 4.51
N GLN A 9 -13.74 6.02 3.89
CA GLN A 9 -13.21 5.69 2.57
C GLN A 9 -12.48 4.34 2.59
N LEU A 10 -11.71 4.07 3.65
CA LEU A 10 -11.03 2.78 3.77
C LEU A 10 -12.00 1.63 3.92
N LEU A 11 -13.07 1.82 4.70
CA LEU A 11 -14.11 0.79 4.85
C LEU A 11 -14.83 0.52 3.52
N GLU A 12 -15.17 1.56 2.79
CA GLU A 12 -15.84 1.45 1.49
C GLU A 12 -14.97 0.68 0.48
N ALA A 13 -13.65 0.86 0.55
CA ALA A 13 -12.71 0.17 -0.33
C ALA A 13 -12.42 -1.27 0.10
N GLY A 14 -12.90 -1.70 1.28
CA GLY A 14 -12.71 -3.07 1.76
C GLY A 14 -11.31 -3.36 2.28
N VAL A 15 -10.51 -2.36 2.56
CA VAL A 15 -9.10 -2.55 2.98
C VAL A 15 -8.95 -3.05 4.41
N HIS A 16 -10.06 -3.17 5.14
CA HIS A 16 -10.04 -3.70 6.52
C HIS A 16 -9.92 -5.23 6.55
N PHE A 17 -10.07 -5.92 5.42
CA PHE A 17 -9.89 -7.37 5.35
C PHE A 17 -8.43 -7.73 5.18
N GLY A 18 -7.90 -8.52 6.12
CA GLY A 18 -6.54 -9.03 6.05
C GLY A 18 -6.48 -10.43 5.46
N HIS A 19 -5.40 -11.14 5.74
CA HIS A 19 -5.24 -12.53 5.31
C HIS A 19 -6.11 -13.47 6.13
N GLN A 20 -6.35 -14.66 5.57
CA GLN A 20 -6.94 -15.76 6.35
C GLN A 20 -6.04 -16.07 7.56
N THR A 21 -6.63 -16.52 8.66
CA THR A 21 -5.88 -16.76 9.89
C THR A 21 -4.70 -17.70 9.72
N ARG A 22 -4.83 -18.72 8.87
CA ARG A 22 -3.76 -19.69 8.59
C ARG A 22 -2.55 -19.08 7.87
N ARG A 23 -2.68 -17.89 7.31
CA ARG A 23 -1.61 -17.17 6.60
C ARG A 23 -1.09 -16.00 7.40
N TRP A 24 -1.35 -16.01 8.69
CA TRP A 24 -0.99 -14.93 9.57
C TRP A 24 0.52 -14.76 9.71
N ASN A 25 0.96 -13.52 9.67
CA ASN A 25 2.33 -13.15 10.01
C ASN A 25 2.31 -12.47 11.37
N PRO A 26 3.00 -13.04 12.38
CA PRO A 26 3.00 -12.46 13.73
C PRO A 26 3.43 -11.00 13.80
N LYS A 27 4.23 -10.53 12.86
CA LYS A 27 4.66 -9.13 12.80
C LYS A 27 3.50 -8.17 12.58
N MET A 28 2.37 -8.65 12.10
CA MET A 28 1.17 -7.86 11.87
C MET A 28 0.25 -7.78 13.09
N ALA A 29 0.59 -8.45 14.19
CA ALA A 29 -0.30 -8.53 15.35
C ALA A 29 -0.78 -7.17 15.87
N GLU A 30 0.11 -6.19 15.91
CA GLU A 30 -0.22 -4.85 16.39
C GLU A 30 -1.18 -4.07 15.48
N TYR A 31 -1.35 -4.53 14.23
CA TYR A 31 -2.21 -3.87 13.24
C TYR A 31 -3.54 -4.60 13.05
N ILE A 32 -3.75 -5.70 13.76
CA ILE A 32 -4.96 -6.52 13.64
C ILE A 32 -5.91 -6.16 14.78
N PHE A 33 -7.15 -5.81 14.42
CA PHE A 33 -8.19 -5.48 15.38
C PHE A 33 -8.87 -6.73 15.94
N THR A 34 -9.32 -7.63 15.06
CA THR A 34 -10.05 -8.83 15.44
C THR A 34 -10.04 -9.84 14.30
N GLU A 35 -10.68 -10.98 14.55
CA GLU A 35 -10.89 -12.04 13.57
C GLU A 35 -12.38 -12.26 13.35
N ARG A 36 -12.77 -12.47 12.09
CA ARG A 36 -14.13 -12.86 11.75
C ARG A 36 -14.12 -13.86 10.60
N ASN A 37 -14.80 -14.99 10.78
CA ASN A 37 -14.97 -16.02 9.74
C ASN A 37 -13.63 -16.49 9.17
N GLY A 38 -12.61 -16.64 10.02
CA GLY A 38 -11.29 -17.10 9.61
C GLY A 38 -10.45 -16.05 8.88
N ILE A 39 -10.85 -14.80 8.91
CA ILE A 39 -10.12 -13.68 8.30
C ILE A 39 -9.84 -12.63 9.36
N TYR A 40 -8.60 -12.16 9.44
CA TYR A 40 -8.25 -11.06 10.33
C TYR A 40 -8.78 -9.74 9.80
N ILE A 41 -9.24 -8.90 10.71
CA ILE A 41 -9.70 -7.54 10.39
C ILE A 41 -8.64 -6.56 10.85
N ILE A 42 -8.18 -5.74 9.92
CA ILE A 42 -7.11 -4.76 10.16
C ILE A 42 -7.67 -3.58 10.97
N ASP A 43 -6.87 -3.09 11.93
CA ASP A 43 -7.22 -1.90 12.72
C ASP A 43 -7.04 -0.64 11.85
N LEU A 44 -8.15 -0.11 11.33
CA LEU A 44 -8.13 1.02 10.43
C LEU A 44 -7.71 2.33 11.10
N GLN A 45 -7.84 2.46 12.42
CA GLN A 45 -7.33 3.64 13.12
C GLN A 45 -5.82 3.75 12.96
N LYS A 46 -5.13 2.62 13.07
CA LYS A 46 -3.68 2.57 12.83
C LYS A 46 -3.34 2.78 11.36
N THR A 47 -4.16 2.24 10.47
CA THR A 47 -3.99 2.43 9.02
C THR A 47 -4.05 3.90 8.63
N VAL A 48 -5.03 4.64 9.17
CA VAL A 48 -5.15 6.07 8.89
C VAL A 48 -3.90 6.84 9.31
N LYS A 49 -3.38 6.56 10.50
CA LYS A 49 -2.16 7.20 11.00
C LYS A 49 -0.94 6.87 10.13
N LYS A 50 -0.78 5.60 9.80
CA LYS A 50 0.35 5.16 8.97
C LYS A 50 0.27 5.71 7.55
N LEU A 51 -0.94 5.85 7.04
CA LEU A 51 -1.14 6.43 5.71
C LEU A 51 -0.76 7.91 5.69
N ASP A 52 -1.11 8.65 6.74
CA ASP A 52 -0.69 10.06 6.86
C ASP A 52 0.83 10.17 6.92
N GLU A 53 1.50 9.31 7.68
CA GLU A 53 2.96 9.27 7.75
C GLU A 53 3.59 8.95 6.40
N ALA A 54 3.04 7.96 5.69
CA ALA A 54 3.52 7.57 4.38
C ALA A 54 3.33 8.68 3.35
N TYR A 55 2.19 9.35 3.40
CA TYR A 55 1.90 10.48 2.52
C TYR A 55 2.92 11.59 2.70
N LYS A 56 3.20 11.95 3.95
CA LYS A 56 4.18 13.00 4.26
C LYS A 56 5.56 12.62 3.73
N PHE A 57 5.96 11.37 3.96
CA PHE A 57 7.26 10.88 3.48
C PHE A 57 7.37 11.00 1.96
N VAL A 58 6.37 10.54 1.23
CA VAL A 58 6.35 10.59 -0.24
C VAL A 58 6.32 12.04 -0.71
N HIS A 59 5.53 12.88 -0.07
CA HIS A 59 5.46 14.31 -0.39
C HIS A 59 6.84 14.98 -0.25
N ASP A 60 7.54 14.70 0.83
CA ASP A 60 8.86 15.28 1.08
C ASP A 60 9.89 14.79 0.06
N VAL A 61 9.86 13.51 -0.29
CA VAL A 61 10.75 12.96 -1.33
C VAL A 61 10.50 13.63 -2.67
N ALA A 62 9.24 13.78 -3.05
CA ALA A 62 8.87 14.42 -4.32
C ALA A 62 9.26 15.91 -4.33
N ALA A 63 9.09 16.60 -3.20
CA ALA A 63 9.46 18.00 -3.08
C ALA A 63 10.95 18.22 -3.25
N ASP A 64 11.77 17.25 -2.85
CA ASP A 64 13.24 17.30 -3.02
C ASP A 64 13.70 16.85 -4.40
N GLY A 65 12.78 16.61 -5.33
CA GLY A 65 13.10 16.16 -6.67
C GLY A 65 13.41 14.67 -6.78
N GLY A 66 13.09 13.89 -5.76
CA GLY A 66 13.30 12.45 -5.76
C GLY A 66 12.33 11.74 -6.68
N GLU A 67 12.74 10.57 -7.16
CA GLU A 67 11.94 9.74 -8.02
C GLU A 67 11.31 8.61 -7.22
N ILE A 68 10.06 8.29 -7.54
CA ILE A 68 9.30 7.26 -6.82
C ILE A 68 8.84 6.22 -7.83
N ILE A 69 9.16 4.94 -7.57
CA ILE A 69 8.67 3.86 -8.39
C ILE A 69 7.41 3.26 -7.75
N PHE A 70 6.34 3.20 -8.53
CA PHE A 70 5.08 2.61 -8.08
C PHE A 70 5.10 1.11 -8.38
N VAL A 71 4.80 0.29 -7.38
CA VAL A 71 4.79 -1.16 -7.53
C VAL A 71 3.44 -1.71 -7.11
N GLY A 72 2.76 -2.39 -8.01
CA GLY A 72 1.48 -3.02 -7.73
C GLY A 72 1.28 -4.18 -8.69
N THR A 73 1.74 -5.37 -8.30
CA THR A 73 1.69 -6.57 -9.14
C THR A 73 0.41 -7.37 -8.94
N LYS A 74 -0.32 -7.13 -7.86
CA LYS A 74 -1.58 -7.79 -7.60
C LYS A 74 -2.62 -7.35 -8.62
N LYS A 75 -3.41 -8.30 -9.13
CA LYS A 75 -4.37 -8.03 -10.20
C LYS A 75 -5.29 -6.84 -9.89
N GLN A 76 -5.75 -6.73 -8.65
CA GLN A 76 -6.65 -5.66 -8.23
C GLN A 76 -5.99 -4.27 -8.23
N ALA A 77 -4.66 -4.21 -8.17
CA ALA A 77 -3.92 -2.96 -8.08
C ALA A 77 -3.30 -2.52 -9.41
N GLN A 78 -3.18 -3.41 -10.38
CA GLN A 78 -2.40 -3.17 -11.61
C GLN A 78 -2.85 -1.91 -12.35
N GLU A 79 -4.14 -1.75 -12.55
CA GLU A 79 -4.68 -0.61 -13.31
C GLU A 79 -4.49 0.70 -12.57
N SER A 80 -4.80 0.72 -11.27
CA SER A 80 -4.64 1.91 -10.44
C SER A 80 -3.19 2.38 -10.37
N ILE A 81 -2.26 1.43 -10.23
CA ILE A 81 -0.83 1.74 -10.19
C ILE A 81 -0.38 2.41 -11.49
N LYS A 82 -0.80 1.85 -12.63
CA LYS A 82 -0.47 2.42 -13.93
C LYS A 82 -1.02 3.83 -14.10
N GLU A 83 -2.30 4.01 -13.82
CA GLU A 83 -2.96 5.30 -13.98
C GLU A 83 -2.32 6.38 -13.11
N GLU A 84 -2.09 6.08 -11.84
CA GLU A 84 -1.55 7.05 -10.91
C GLU A 84 -0.08 7.37 -11.19
N ALA A 85 0.70 6.39 -11.59
CA ALA A 85 2.10 6.62 -11.94
C ALA A 85 2.21 7.48 -13.21
N GLU A 86 1.40 7.18 -14.22
CA GLU A 86 1.38 7.98 -15.46
C GLU A 86 0.90 9.41 -15.20
N ARG A 87 -0.08 9.59 -14.34
CA ARG A 87 -0.61 10.90 -13.98
C ARG A 87 0.47 11.82 -13.43
N CYS A 88 1.38 11.31 -12.61
CA CYS A 88 2.45 12.10 -12.02
C CYS A 88 3.81 11.94 -12.70
N GLY A 89 3.88 11.19 -13.80
CA GLY A 89 5.10 11.02 -14.57
C GLY A 89 6.16 10.16 -13.90
N MET A 90 5.78 9.25 -13.02
CA MET A 90 6.71 8.38 -12.31
C MET A 90 6.73 6.96 -12.90
N PRO A 91 7.86 6.24 -12.75
CA PRO A 91 7.94 4.86 -13.24
C PRO A 91 7.06 3.92 -12.43
N TYR A 92 6.65 2.81 -13.03
CA TYR A 92 5.82 1.82 -12.34
C TYR A 92 6.14 0.40 -12.77
N VAL A 93 5.84 -0.54 -11.89
CA VAL A 93 5.86 -1.99 -12.16
C VAL A 93 4.50 -2.54 -11.76
N ASN A 94 3.71 -2.95 -12.73
CA ASN A 94 2.37 -3.49 -12.48
C ASN A 94 2.15 -4.90 -13.04
N ALA A 95 3.21 -5.53 -13.53
CA ALA A 95 3.18 -6.92 -13.96
C ALA A 95 3.95 -7.75 -12.95
N ARG A 96 4.97 -8.49 -13.37
CA ARG A 96 5.75 -9.31 -12.45
C ARG A 96 6.98 -8.54 -11.96
N TRP A 97 7.23 -8.60 -10.66
CA TRP A 97 8.50 -8.11 -10.12
C TRP A 97 9.60 -9.13 -10.38
N LEU A 98 10.58 -8.75 -11.17
CA LEU A 98 11.69 -9.64 -11.49
C LEU A 98 12.75 -9.61 -10.39
N GLY A 99 13.30 -10.76 -10.05
CA GLY A 99 14.40 -10.83 -9.08
C GLY A 99 15.58 -10.00 -9.54
N GLY A 100 16.14 -9.19 -8.64
CA GLY A 100 17.26 -8.34 -8.95
C GLY A 100 16.92 -7.07 -9.71
N MET A 101 15.64 -6.70 -9.79
CA MET A 101 15.19 -5.51 -10.53
C MET A 101 15.86 -4.23 -10.04
N LEU A 102 16.18 -4.14 -8.75
CA LEU A 102 16.88 -3.00 -8.17
C LEU A 102 18.40 -3.17 -8.17
N THR A 103 18.89 -4.40 -8.06
CA THR A 103 20.32 -4.69 -7.89
C THR A 103 20.99 -5.16 -9.16
N ASN A 104 20.26 -5.83 -10.06
CA ASN A 104 20.77 -6.31 -11.34
C ASN A 104 20.01 -5.62 -12.47
N PHE A 105 20.12 -4.31 -12.49
CA PHE A 105 19.33 -3.43 -13.35
C PHE A 105 19.53 -3.70 -14.85
N LYS A 106 20.74 -4.13 -15.23
CA LYS A 106 21.06 -4.34 -16.65
C LYS A 106 20.40 -5.57 -17.27
N THR A 107 19.87 -6.47 -16.45
CA THR A 107 19.14 -7.61 -16.96
C THR A 107 17.64 -7.34 -16.90
#